data_021fddb62cab5f372586f2f89d3304f5
#
_entry.id   021fddb62cab5f372586f2f89d3304f5
#
_cell.length_a   1.000
_cell.length_b   1.000
_cell.length_c   1.000
_cell.angle_alpha   90.00
_cell.angle_beta   90.00
_cell.angle_gamma   90.00
#
_symmetry.space_group_name_H-M   'P 1'
#
loop_
_entity.id
_entity.type
_entity.pdbx_description
1 polymer ?
#
loop_
_entity_poly.entity_id
_entity_poly.type
_entity_poly.pdbx_seq_one_letter_code
_entity_poly.pdbx_strand_id
1 'polypeptide(L)'
;MKKKRMIMIVAMVLVLVWRAVESGTTQVSLQADWLQEGDYQYSVEEDETVTLRNYIGTESVIVTPKEVGGKEVTRIGDSCFLRKTDLRAVQISEGIVEIGESAFAEDGQYSDTTAGFISIVMPKTLKKVGKSAFQGTRITQIYFYDGLESIGDNAFMYCSSLSKIRIPDSVEKVGQFLFLGAGKPYEESQ
;
A
#
# COMPACT_ATOMS: atom_id res chain seq x y z
N MET A 1 9.57 19.59 -25.54
CA MET A 1 9.51 18.15 -25.82
C MET A 1 8.49 17.40 -24.94
N LYS A 2 8.15 17.83 -23.71
CA LYS A 2 7.19 17.16 -22.80
C LYS A 2 5.72 17.15 -23.30
N LYS A 3 5.24 18.22 -23.96
CA LYS A 3 3.87 18.29 -24.51
C LYS A 3 3.58 17.27 -25.63
N LYS A 4 4.57 16.91 -26.44
CA LYS A 4 4.39 15.95 -27.55
C LYS A 4 4.21 14.49 -27.06
N ARG A 5 4.81 14.12 -25.91
CA ARG A 5 4.64 12.76 -25.33
C ARG A 5 3.25 12.56 -24.73
N MET A 6 2.71 13.58 -24.05
CA MET A 6 1.38 13.50 -23.45
C MET A 6 0.25 13.42 -24.51
N ILE A 7 0.39 14.15 -25.61
CA ILE A 7 -0.56 14.09 -26.75
C ILE A 7 -0.52 12.71 -27.41
N MET A 8 0.65 12.06 -27.48
CA MET A 8 0.80 10.74 -28.11
C MET A 8 0.15 9.62 -27.27
N ILE A 9 0.19 9.72 -25.95
CA ILE A 9 -0.45 8.74 -25.04
C ILE A 9 -1.97 8.86 -25.11
N VAL A 10 -2.52 10.09 -25.08
CA VAL A 10 -3.97 10.32 -25.23
C VAL A 10 -4.48 9.89 -26.60
N ALA A 11 -3.72 10.13 -27.67
CA ALA A 11 -4.07 9.69 -29.02
C ALA A 11 -4.04 8.15 -29.15
N MET A 12 -3.11 7.47 -28.48
CA MET A 12 -3.00 6.01 -28.52
C MET A 12 -4.16 5.32 -27.75
N VAL A 13 -4.59 5.89 -26.62
CA VAL A 13 -5.75 5.43 -25.86
C VAL A 13 -7.05 5.62 -26.67
N LEU A 14 -7.24 6.76 -27.32
CA LEU A 14 -8.40 7.02 -28.16
C LEU A 14 -8.46 6.08 -29.39
N VAL A 15 -7.33 5.72 -29.98
CA VAL A 15 -7.28 4.77 -31.10
C VAL A 15 -7.61 3.34 -30.66
N LEU A 16 -7.19 2.93 -29.45
CA LEU A 16 -7.52 1.62 -28.91
C LEU A 16 -9.00 1.50 -28.54
N VAL A 17 -9.59 2.54 -27.97
CA VAL A 17 -11.03 2.61 -27.69
C VAL A 17 -11.84 2.60 -28.97
N TRP A 18 -11.42 3.32 -29.99
CA TRP A 18 -12.13 3.37 -31.30
C TRP A 18 -12.11 2.03 -32.01
N ARG A 19 -10.96 1.31 -32.01
CA ARG A 19 -10.87 -0.05 -32.58
C ARG A 19 -11.70 -1.09 -31.82
N ALA A 20 -11.84 -0.97 -30.50
CA ALA A 20 -12.66 -1.86 -29.70
C ALA A 20 -14.16 -1.72 -29.99
N VAL A 21 -14.61 -0.50 -30.32
CA VAL A 21 -16.00 -0.22 -30.72
C VAL A 21 -16.32 -0.82 -32.08
N GLU A 22 -15.39 -0.83 -33.03
CA GLU A 22 -15.63 -1.43 -34.37
C GLU A 22 -15.64 -2.96 -34.37
N SER A 23 -14.98 -3.62 -33.43
CA SER A 23 -14.90 -5.10 -33.37
C SER A 23 -16.04 -5.77 -32.61
N GLY A 24 -17.01 -5.02 -32.08
CA GLY A 24 -18.20 -5.56 -31.37
C GLY A 24 -17.89 -6.34 -30.10
N THR A 25 -16.66 -6.35 -29.63
CA THR A 25 -16.26 -6.96 -28.37
C THR A 25 -16.34 -5.94 -27.24
N THR A 26 -17.55 -5.76 -26.71
CA THR A 26 -17.81 -4.94 -25.51
C THR A 26 -17.35 -5.68 -24.25
N GLN A 27 -16.05 -5.82 -24.07
CA GLN A 27 -15.44 -5.86 -22.75
C GLN A 27 -14.36 -4.80 -22.71
N VAL A 28 -14.79 -3.55 -22.55
CA VAL A 28 -13.90 -2.51 -22.02
C VAL A 28 -13.74 -2.87 -20.55
N SER A 29 -12.74 -3.65 -20.25
CA SER A 29 -12.20 -3.72 -18.92
C SER A 29 -11.68 -2.30 -18.64
N LEU A 30 -12.44 -1.53 -17.86
CA LEU A 30 -11.96 -0.30 -17.23
C LEU A 30 -10.93 -0.72 -16.16
N GLN A 31 -9.86 -1.36 -16.59
CA GLN A 31 -8.67 -1.46 -15.81
C GLN A 31 -8.09 -0.05 -15.84
N ALA A 32 -8.15 0.63 -14.71
CA ALA A 32 -7.54 1.94 -14.55
C ALA A 32 -6.15 1.89 -15.19
N ASP A 33 -5.88 2.80 -16.14
CA ASP A 33 -4.60 2.90 -16.84
C ASP A 33 -3.53 3.35 -15.83
N TRP A 34 -3.03 2.38 -15.03
CA TRP A 34 -1.92 2.64 -14.15
C TRP A 34 -0.67 2.86 -14.98
N LEU A 35 0.04 3.91 -14.67
CA LEU A 35 1.37 4.15 -15.19
C LEU A 35 2.36 3.20 -14.53
N GLN A 36 3.52 2.98 -15.15
CA GLN A 36 4.57 2.15 -14.58
C GLN A 36 5.92 2.86 -14.65
N GLU A 37 6.65 2.79 -13.54
CA GLU A 37 8.06 3.18 -13.47
C GLU A 37 8.79 2.23 -12.52
N GLY A 38 9.87 1.59 -13.01
CA GLY A 38 10.59 0.56 -12.28
C GLY A 38 9.65 -0.58 -11.85
N ASP A 39 9.69 -0.92 -10.58
CA ASP A 39 8.92 -2.00 -9.97
C ASP A 39 7.53 -1.55 -9.48
N TYR A 40 7.09 -0.34 -9.81
CA TYR A 40 5.83 0.20 -9.32
C TYR A 40 4.87 0.55 -10.45
N GLN A 41 3.62 0.12 -10.29
CA GLN A 41 2.49 0.66 -11.03
C GLN A 41 1.81 1.70 -10.15
N TYR A 42 1.39 2.83 -10.72
CA TYR A 42 0.92 3.98 -9.98
C TYR A 42 -0.13 4.78 -10.74
N SER A 43 -0.92 5.57 -10.03
CA SER A 43 -1.80 6.60 -10.59
C SER A 43 -1.36 7.98 -10.12
N VAL A 44 -1.64 8.98 -10.94
CA VAL A 44 -1.53 10.39 -10.56
C VAL A 44 -2.91 10.87 -10.14
N GLU A 45 -2.99 11.42 -8.95
CA GLU A 45 -4.23 11.92 -8.36
C GLU A 45 -4.52 13.36 -8.83
N GLU A 46 -5.71 13.87 -8.51
CA GLU A 46 -6.13 15.24 -8.90
C GLU A 46 -5.25 16.34 -8.28
N ASP A 47 -4.67 16.06 -7.11
CA ASP A 47 -3.73 16.95 -6.40
C ASP A 47 -2.30 16.88 -6.93
N GLU A 48 -2.09 16.25 -8.10
CA GLU A 48 -0.80 16.04 -8.75
C GLU A 48 0.17 15.13 -7.96
N THR A 49 -0.28 14.48 -6.89
CA THR A 49 0.50 13.48 -6.15
C THR A 49 0.31 12.07 -6.73
N VAL A 50 1.06 11.11 -6.22
CA VAL A 50 1.06 9.73 -6.69
C VAL A 50 0.53 8.79 -5.61
N THR A 51 -0.32 7.86 -6.04
CA THR A 51 -0.67 6.64 -5.30
C THR A 51 0.03 5.44 -5.94
N LEU A 52 0.84 4.70 -5.17
CA LEU A 52 1.38 3.41 -5.60
C LEU A 52 0.24 2.38 -5.62
N ARG A 53 -0.02 1.77 -6.76
CA ARG A 53 -1.16 0.86 -6.96
C ARG A 53 -0.77 -0.61 -6.91
N ASN A 54 0.43 -0.95 -7.37
CA ASN A 54 0.91 -2.31 -7.35
C ASN A 54 2.44 -2.35 -7.36
N TYR A 55 3.03 -3.20 -6.54
CA TYR A 55 4.45 -3.53 -6.57
C TYR A 55 4.65 -4.81 -7.37
N ILE A 56 5.45 -4.74 -8.45
CA ILE A 56 5.73 -5.86 -9.35
C ILE A 56 7.16 -6.39 -9.22
N GLY A 57 7.95 -5.80 -8.33
CA GLY A 57 9.32 -6.23 -8.06
C GLY A 57 9.39 -7.53 -7.26
N THR A 58 10.60 -8.05 -7.15
CA THR A 58 10.93 -9.33 -6.48
C THR A 58 11.89 -9.16 -5.30
N GLU A 59 12.26 -7.92 -4.98
CA GLU A 59 13.17 -7.63 -3.87
C GLU A 59 12.51 -7.96 -2.53
N SER A 60 13.27 -8.57 -1.63
CA SER A 60 12.79 -8.94 -0.31
C SER A 60 12.87 -7.81 0.72
N VAL A 61 13.68 -6.80 0.46
CA VAL A 61 13.84 -5.61 1.29
C VAL A 61 13.77 -4.37 0.41
N ILE A 62 12.82 -3.51 0.67
CA ILE A 62 12.58 -2.32 -0.15
C ILE A 62 12.47 -1.04 0.69
N VAL A 63 12.77 0.07 0.04
CA VAL A 63 12.39 1.41 0.46
C VAL A 63 11.40 1.93 -0.57
N THR A 64 10.20 2.37 -0.12
CA THR A 64 9.23 2.94 -1.07
C THR A 64 9.78 4.21 -1.71
N PRO A 65 9.52 4.47 -2.99
CA PRO A 65 10.01 5.68 -3.64
C PRO A 65 9.35 6.93 -3.04
N LYS A 66 10.10 8.03 -2.98
CA LYS A 66 9.55 9.35 -2.60
C LYS A 66 8.86 10.03 -3.78
N GLU A 67 9.33 9.71 -4.98
CA GLU A 67 8.84 10.29 -6.24
C GLU A 67 8.76 9.18 -7.29
N VAL A 68 7.73 9.25 -8.12
CA VAL A 68 7.55 8.42 -9.31
C VAL A 68 6.95 9.30 -10.42
N GLY A 69 7.47 9.18 -11.63
CA GLY A 69 7.05 10.04 -12.73
C GLY A 69 7.35 11.53 -12.51
N GLY A 70 8.30 11.86 -11.63
CA GLY A 70 8.64 13.22 -11.24
C GLY A 70 7.58 13.89 -10.35
N LYS A 71 6.77 13.10 -9.64
CA LYS A 71 5.72 13.55 -8.71
C LYS A 71 5.88 12.85 -7.36
N GLU A 72 5.51 13.55 -6.29
CA GLU A 72 5.61 13.04 -4.92
C GLU A 72 4.66 11.85 -4.69
N VAL A 73 5.17 10.80 -4.05
CA VAL A 73 4.38 9.66 -3.60
C VAL A 73 3.81 9.97 -2.22
N THR A 74 2.49 10.09 -2.14
CA THR A 74 1.80 10.40 -0.88
C THR A 74 0.95 9.24 -0.36
N ARG A 75 0.66 8.23 -1.18
CA ARG A 75 -0.19 7.12 -0.78
C ARG A 75 0.37 5.77 -1.25
N ILE A 76 0.24 4.77 -0.38
CA ILE A 76 0.28 3.35 -0.75
C ILE A 76 -1.17 2.94 -0.94
N GLY A 77 -1.57 2.59 -2.16
CA GLY A 77 -2.93 2.26 -2.53
C GLY A 77 -3.38 0.90 -1.99
N ASP A 78 -4.67 0.63 -2.17
CA ASP A 78 -5.28 -0.62 -1.75
C ASP A 78 -4.60 -1.81 -2.44
N SER A 79 -4.30 -2.83 -1.64
CA SER A 79 -3.69 -4.09 -2.09
C SER A 79 -2.33 -3.94 -2.81
N CYS A 80 -1.63 -2.80 -2.70
CA CYS A 80 -0.38 -2.53 -3.43
C CYS A 80 0.68 -3.62 -3.23
N PHE A 81 0.82 -4.15 -2.03
CA PHE A 81 1.74 -5.23 -1.67
C PHE A 81 1.02 -6.50 -1.19
N LEU A 82 -0.23 -6.68 -1.60
CA LEU A 82 -1.04 -7.82 -1.21
C LEU A 82 -0.36 -9.14 -1.59
N ARG A 83 -0.21 -10.05 -0.62
CA ARG A 83 0.37 -11.41 -0.82
C ARG A 83 1.79 -11.42 -1.40
N LYS A 84 2.59 -10.39 -1.13
CA LYS A 84 4.01 -10.37 -1.51
C LYS A 84 4.83 -11.20 -0.52
N THR A 85 4.66 -12.52 -0.55
CA THR A 85 5.25 -13.47 0.41
C THR A 85 6.78 -13.48 0.42
N ASP A 86 7.43 -13.02 -0.63
CA ASP A 86 8.89 -12.88 -0.70
C ASP A 86 9.39 -11.59 -0.02
N LEU A 87 8.50 -10.62 0.19
CA LEU A 87 8.81 -9.36 0.84
C LEU A 87 9.03 -9.59 2.35
N ARG A 88 10.18 -9.17 2.86
CA ARG A 88 10.60 -9.35 4.26
C ARG A 88 10.56 -8.06 5.04
N ALA A 89 11.00 -6.97 4.45
CA ALA A 89 11.07 -5.70 5.12
C ALA A 89 10.74 -4.54 4.17
N VAL A 90 10.04 -3.55 4.71
CA VAL A 90 9.71 -2.31 3.99
C VAL A 90 10.07 -1.12 4.87
N GLN A 91 10.82 -0.19 4.32
CA GLN A 91 10.91 1.15 4.85
C GLN A 91 9.97 2.05 4.03
N ILE A 92 8.95 2.59 4.67
CA ILE A 92 8.04 3.55 4.06
C ILE A 92 8.71 4.93 4.10
N SER A 93 8.82 5.58 2.95
CA SER A 93 9.46 6.89 2.82
C SER A 93 8.63 8.00 3.45
N GLU A 94 9.31 9.00 3.99
CA GLU A 94 8.68 10.25 4.40
C GLU A 94 7.97 10.92 3.21
N GLY A 95 6.83 11.56 3.47
CA GLY A 95 5.91 12.10 2.47
C GLY A 95 4.66 11.22 2.29
N ILE A 96 4.74 9.92 2.58
CA ILE A 96 3.57 9.04 2.54
C ILE A 96 2.69 9.33 3.75
N VAL A 97 1.42 9.66 3.47
CA VAL A 97 0.41 10.04 4.48
C VAL A 97 -0.68 8.98 4.66
N GLU A 98 -0.85 8.07 3.71
CA GLU A 98 -1.89 7.05 3.76
C GLU A 98 -1.38 5.68 3.31
N ILE A 99 -1.78 4.64 4.06
CA ILE A 99 -1.66 3.22 3.69
C ILE A 99 -3.09 2.72 3.46
N GLY A 100 -3.37 2.22 2.27
CA GLY A 100 -4.69 1.78 1.81
C GLY A 100 -5.18 0.47 2.41
N GLU A 101 -6.39 0.07 2.02
CA GLU A 101 -7.01 -1.19 2.44
C GLU A 101 -6.19 -2.38 1.95
N SER A 102 -5.94 -3.34 2.86
CA SER A 102 -5.21 -4.59 2.55
C SER A 102 -3.83 -4.37 1.91
N ALA A 103 -3.23 -3.18 2.06
CA ALA A 103 -2.02 -2.80 1.32
C ALA A 103 -0.85 -3.78 1.49
N PHE A 104 -0.70 -4.37 2.67
CA PHE A 104 0.33 -5.38 3.00
C PHE A 104 -0.28 -6.68 3.52
N ALA A 105 -1.57 -6.94 3.28
CA ALA A 105 -2.22 -8.12 3.82
C ALA A 105 -1.64 -9.41 3.24
N GLU A 106 -1.56 -10.43 4.11
CA GLU A 106 -1.14 -11.79 3.78
C GLU A 106 -2.21 -12.80 4.20
N ASP A 107 -2.18 -14.00 3.63
CA ASP A 107 -3.08 -15.09 4.00
C ASP A 107 -2.57 -15.83 5.26
N GLY A 108 -2.53 -15.16 6.39
CA GLY A 108 -1.94 -15.65 7.63
C GLY A 108 -2.45 -17.00 8.17
N GLN A 109 -3.47 -17.59 7.56
CA GLN A 109 -4.03 -18.89 7.92
C GLN A 109 -3.26 -20.09 7.36
N TYR A 110 -2.37 -19.91 6.37
CA TYR A 110 -1.78 -21.02 5.62
C TYR A 110 -0.25 -21.03 5.62
N SER A 111 0.40 -20.17 6.38
CA SER A 111 1.85 -20.06 6.32
C SER A 111 2.54 -20.88 7.41
N ASP A 112 2.72 -22.17 7.14
CA ASP A 112 3.75 -22.99 7.79
C ASP A 112 5.17 -22.67 7.25
N THR A 113 5.27 -21.60 6.45
CA THR A 113 6.52 -21.16 5.85
C THR A 113 7.19 -20.09 6.71
N THR A 114 8.51 -20.13 6.76
CA THR A 114 9.36 -19.08 7.34
C THR A 114 9.37 -17.79 6.50
N ALA A 115 8.63 -17.76 5.40
CA ALA A 115 8.44 -16.64 4.50
C ALA A 115 7.39 -15.64 5.04
N GLY A 116 7.36 -14.43 4.53
CA GLY A 116 6.38 -13.40 4.81
C GLY A 116 6.95 -12.14 5.42
N PHE A 117 6.12 -11.11 5.46
CA PHE A 117 6.46 -9.75 5.84
C PHE A 117 6.64 -9.62 7.36
N ILE A 118 7.85 -9.31 7.81
CA ILE A 118 8.24 -9.34 9.23
C ILE A 118 8.69 -7.99 9.81
N SER A 119 9.06 -7.03 8.97
CA SER A 119 9.58 -5.75 9.46
C SER A 119 9.09 -4.58 8.64
N ILE A 120 8.65 -3.52 9.33
CA ILE A 120 8.25 -2.27 8.69
C ILE A 120 8.76 -1.07 9.48
N VAL A 121 9.24 -0.07 8.76
CA VAL A 121 9.56 1.24 9.31
C VAL A 121 8.54 2.26 8.79
N MET A 122 7.79 2.85 9.72
CA MET A 122 6.75 3.83 9.42
C MET A 122 7.35 5.23 9.26
N PRO A 123 6.82 6.07 8.35
CA PRO A 123 7.19 7.47 8.26
C PRO A 123 6.47 8.30 9.33
N LYS A 124 7.07 9.42 9.70
CA LYS A 124 6.44 10.39 10.64
C LYS A 124 5.27 11.14 10.01
N THR A 125 5.20 11.15 8.69
CA THR A 125 4.15 11.83 7.93
C THR A 125 2.83 11.05 7.86
N LEU A 126 2.81 9.78 8.33
CA LEU A 126 1.63 8.92 8.20
C LEU A 126 0.46 9.45 9.03
N LYS A 127 -0.70 9.56 8.38
CA LYS A 127 -1.97 10.03 8.95
C LYS A 127 -3.01 8.92 9.07
N LYS A 128 -2.99 7.97 8.13
CA LYS A 128 -4.05 6.98 8.03
C LYS A 128 -3.51 5.60 7.68
N VAL A 129 -4.02 4.60 8.40
CA VAL A 129 -3.85 3.17 8.11
C VAL A 129 -5.23 2.60 7.74
N GLY A 130 -5.32 2.00 6.58
CA GLY A 130 -6.56 1.45 6.03
C GLY A 130 -7.01 0.15 6.72
N LYS A 131 -8.22 -0.28 6.36
CA LYS A 131 -8.81 -1.53 6.79
C LYS A 131 -7.93 -2.71 6.37
N SER A 132 -7.74 -3.69 7.28
CA SER A 132 -6.95 -4.90 7.02
C SER A 132 -5.53 -4.64 6.49
N ALA A 133 -4.97 -3.44 6.65
CA ALA A 133 -3.73 -3.02 5.99
C ALA A 133 -2.56 -3.99 6.20
N PHE A 134 -2.46 -4.60 7.37
CA PHE A 134 -1.41 -5.57 7.75
C PHE A 134 -1.96 -6.93 8.15
N GLN A 135 -3.22 -7.22 7.80
CA GLN A 135 -3.87 -8.47 8.18
C GLN A 135 -3.02 -9.68 7.76
N GLY A 136 -2.87 -10.63 8.69
CA GLY A 136 -2.19 -11.90 8.45
C GLY A 136 -0.67 -11.83 8.34
N THR A 137 -0.07 -10.64 8.49
CA THR A 137 1.39 -10.48 8.40
C THR A 137 2.12 -11.06 9.61
N ARG A 138 3.42 -11.31 9.46
CA ARG A 138 4.30 -11.78 10.51
C ARG A 138 5.11 -10.68 11.18
N ILE A 139 4.65 -9.44 11.08
CA ILE A 139 5.30 -8.30 11.71
C ILE A 139 5.42 -8.54 13.20
N THR A 140 6.61 -8.33 13.75
CA THR A 140 6.88 -8.54 15.17
C THR A 140 6.70 -7.28 16.00
N GLN A 141 7.00 -6.12 15.41
CA GLN A 141 6.92 -4.83 16.07
C GLN A 141 6.47 -3.75 15.08
N ILE A 142 5.64 -2.83 15.54
CA ILE A 142 5.23 -1.63 14.80
C ILE A 142 5.28 -0.42 15.72
N TYR A 143 5.84 0.68 15.22
CA TYR A 143 5.88 1.96 15.90
C TYR A 143 5.28 3.04 15.01
N PHE A 144 4.16 3.60 15.45
CA PHE A 144 3.58 4.79 14.84
C PHE A 144 4.05 6.05 15.55
N TYR A 145 4.14 7.13 14.79
CA TYR A 145 4.55 8.44 15.28
C TYR A 145 3.34 9.33 15.55
N ASP A 146 3.57 10.38 16.36
CA ASP A 146 2.56 11.39 16.63
C ASP A 146 2.10 12.06 15.33
N GLY A 147 0.79 12.31 15.26
CA GLY A 147 0.15 12.80 14.05
C GLY A 147 -0.57 11.72 13.24
N LEU A 148 -0.46 10.42 13.59
CA LEU A 148 -1.38 9.40 13.07
C LEU A 148 -2.79 9.70 13.60
N GLU A 149 -3.78 9.70 12.72
CA GLU A 149 -5.16 10.13 13.03
C GLU A 149 -6.13 8.95 13.08
N SER A 150 -5.89 7.90 12.26
CA SER A 150 -6.81 6.77 12.19
C SER A 150 -6.15 5.45 11.83
N ILE A 151 -6.72 4.36 12.39
CA ILE A 151 -6.39 2.97 12.06
C ILE A 151 -7.70 2.25 11.76
N GLY A 152 -7.80 1.62 10.59
CA GLY A 152 -9.01 0.95 10.10
C GLY A 152 -9.29 -0.40 10.77
N ASP A 153 -10.48 -0.93 10.51
CA ASP A 153 -10.92 -2.24 10.99
C ASP A 153 -9.94 -3.35 10.59
N ASN A 154 -9.73 -4.32 11.46
CA ASN A 154 -8.92 -5.51 11.21
C ASN A 154 -7.46 -5.22 10.83
N ALA A 155 -6.93 -4.02 11.06
CA ALA A 155 -5.63 -3.62 10.51
C ALA A 155 -4.49 -4.58 10.86
N PHE A 156 -4.53 -5.23 12.04
CA PHE A 156 -3.54 -6.22 12.52
C PHE A 156 -4.17 -7.57 12.83
N MET A 157 -5.33 -7.86 12.26
CA MET A 157 -6.03 -9.13 12.44
C MET A 157 -5.12 -10.28 11.97
N TYR A 158 -5.00 -11.34 12.77
CA TYR A 158 -4.15 -12.50 12.51
C TYR A 158 -2.63 -12.20 12.40
N CYS A 159 -2.14 -11.08 12.89
CA CYS A 159 -0.71 -10.82 13.04
C CYS A 159 -0.14 -11.63 14.19
N SER A 160 -0.04 -12.94 14.04
CA SER A 160 0.29 -13.89 15.15
C SER A 160 1.65 -13.66 15.80
N SER A 161 2.58 -13.04 15.10
CA SER A 161 3.94 -12.73 15.60
C SER A 161 4.05 -11.34 16.25
N LEU A 162 2.99 -10.51 16.18
CA LEU A 162 3.03 -9.16 16.72
C LEU A 162 3.14 -9.18 18.25
N SER A 163 4.25 -8.71 18.77
CA SER A 163 4.57 -8.69 20.19
C SER A 163 4.67 -7.28 20.78
N LYS A 164 4.89 -6.27 19.94
CA LYS A 164 5.04 -4.89 20.38
C LYS A 164 4.41 -3.92 19.39
N ILE A 165 3.63 -2.98 19.93
CA ILE A 165 3.03 -1.90 19.13
C ILE A 165 3.06 -0.59 19.92
N ARG A 166 3.33 0.52 19.24
CA ARG A 166 3.10 1.86 19.76
C ARG A 166 2.03 2.54 18.92
N ILE A 167 0.91 2.87 19.54
CA ILE A 167 -0.16 3.68 18.97
C ILE A 167 -0.12 5.04 19.69
N PRO A 168 0.11 6.15 18.99
CA PRO A 168 0.18 7.47 19.63
C PRO A 168 -1.20 7.99 20.04
N ASP A 169 -1.21 8.87 21.03
CA ASP A 169 -2.45 9.51 21.56
C ASP A 169 -3.17 10.37 20.50
N SER A 170 -2.50 10.72 19.42
CA SER A 170 -3.11 11.46 18.31
C SER A 170 -4.14 10.65 17.53
N VAL A 171 -4.24 9.32 17.74
CA VAL A 171 -5.20 8.46 17.01
C VAL A 171 -6.61 8.68 17.58
N GLU A 172 -7.44 9.36 16.79
CA GLU A 172 -8.84 9.65 17.16
C GLU A 172 -9.81 8.53 16.76
N LYS A 173 -9.47 7.76 15.73
CA LYS A 173 -10.35 6.72 15.17
C LYS A 173 -9.63 5.38 15.12
N VAL A 174 -10.14 4.43 15.90
CA VAL A 174 -9.63 3.05 15.93
C VAL A 174 -10.74 2.12 15.47
N GLY A 175 -10.42 1.29 14.46
CA GLY A 175 -11.36 0.32 13.89
C GLY A 175 -11.65 -0.86 14.81
N GLN A 176 -12.63 -1.67 14.42
CA GLN A 176 -13.04 -2.85 15.15
C GLN A 176 -12.08 -4.04 14.86
N PHE A 177 -12.03 -4.99 15.79
CA PHE A 177 -11.27 -6.24 15.65
C PHE A 177 -9.78 -6.04 15.32
N LEU A 178 -9.20 -4.93 15.78
CA LEU A 178 -7.85 -4.51 15.42
C LEU A 178 -6.81 -5.62 15.58
N PHE A 179 -6.87 -6.38 16.68
CA PHE A 179 -5.92 -7.45 17.06
C PHE A 179 -6.57 -8.84 17.13
N LEU A 180 -7.70 -9.07 16.49
CA LEU A 180 -8.33 -10.39 16.52
C LEU A 180 -7.39 -11.47 15.96
N GLY A 181 -7.08 -12.49 16.76
CA GLY A 181 -6.15 -13.55 16.36
C GLY A 181 -4.69 -13.10 16.19
N ALA A 182 -4.36 -11.88 16.57
CA ALA A 182 -2.98 -11.42 16.64
C ALA A 182 -2.24 -12.05 17.83
N GLY A 183 -0.91 -11.83 17.90
CA GLY A 183 -0.15 -12.06 19.11
C GLY A 183 -0.75 -11.29 20.30
N LYS A 184 -0.04 -11.26 21.41
CA LYS A 184 -0.44 -10.42 22.55
C LYS A 184 0.48 -9.19 22.60
N PRO A 185 0.29 -8.21 21.72
CA PRO A 185 1.13 -7.04 21.75
C PRO A 185 0.89 -6.27 23.05
N TYR A 186 1.98 -5.87 23.70
CA TYR A 186 1.87 -4.88 24.75
C TYR A 186 2.06 -3.49 24.15
N GLU A 187 1.28 -2.52 24.62
CA GLU A 187 1.46 -1.13 24.27
C GLU A 187 2.65 -0.56 25.03
N GLU A 188 3.60 0.03 24.32
CA GLU A 188 4.66 0.79 24.95
C GLU A 188 4.07 2.14 25.38
N SER A 189 3.84 2.29 26.69
CA SER A 189 3.49 3.61 27.28
C SER A 189 4.61 4.58 27.02
N GLN A 190 4.24 5.84 26.71
CA GLN A 190 5.17 6.96 26.47
C GLN A 190 6.09 7.23 27.66
#